data_0a018bd3f6e42c7a889c0c82fbb849fe
#
_entry.id   0a018bd3f6e42c7a889c0c82fbb849fe
#
_cell.length_a   1.000
_cell.length_b   1.000
_cell.length_c   1.000
_cell.angle_alpha   90.00
_cell.angle_beta   90.00
_cell.angle_gamma   90.00
#
_symmetry.space_group_name_H-M   'P 1'
#
loop_
_entity.id
_entity.type
_entity.pdbx_description
1 polymer ?
#
loop_
_entity_poly.entity_id
_entity_poly.type
_entity_poly.pdbx_seq_one_letter_code
_entity_poly.pdbx_strand_id
1 'polypeptide(L)'
;MSFGEARSAWRSNGLPGHSVSFRCLLDLDGDLADELDVESRRLARAAATALTFEADAGPVSLADWLDQVPDGPGVLVIDGVLALSSRVGDRIATELVGAGDLLQPLWGGAEHLLACEITWRALLPMRFALLDAAFVKRVRFWPQIGQALLRRAGRRAINLDVQRSIAAQPRLEVRLALLLWHLAGRWGKVEPGGVRLPIPLTHQLLGQLIAAERPSVSHALARLAAGGFVTGHGDEWHLRGSVEHSLPSMIDPVAGRADRIVATVGARSTRGAACEPHQLRW
;
A
#
# COMPACT_ATOMS: atom_id res chain seq x y z
N MET A 1 -3.41 34.84 -1.39
CA MET A 1 -3.31 34.48 0.03
C MET A 1 -1.84 34.32 0.41
N SER A 2 -1.34 35.06 1.39
CA SER A 2 0.06 34.91 1.82
C SER A 2 0.25 33.64 2.64
N PHE A 3 1.50 33.17 2.75
CA PHE A 3 1.85 31.97 3.53
C PHE A 3 1.38 32.08 5.01
N GLY A 4 1.28 33.31 5.53
CA GLY A 4 0.80 33.61 6.88
C GLY A 4 -0.72 33.49 7.03
N GLU A 5 -1.48 33.89 6.04
CA GLU A 5 -2.96 33.81 6.04
C GLU A 5 -3.42 32.34 5.91
N ALA A 6 -2.74 31.54 5.08
CA ALA A 6 -2.98 30.10 5.01
C ALA A 6 -2.74 29.43 6.38
N ARG A 7 -1.61 29.72 7.06
CA ARG A 7 -1.32 29.19 8.41
C ARG A 7 -2.38 29.55 9.46
N SER A 8 -2.98 30.72 9.36
CA SER A 8 -4.02 31.19 10.30
C SER A 8 -5.35 30.48 10.06
N ALA A 9 -5.76 30.35 8.80
CA ALA A 9 -7.00 29.67 8.42
C ALA A 9 -6.99 28.17 8.79
N TRP A 10 -5.83 27.52 8.64
CA TRP A 10 -5.67 26.09 8.99
C TRP A 10 -5.64 25.82 10.50
N ARG A 11 -5.17 26.77 11.31
CA ARG A 11 -5.19 26.63 12.78
C ARG A 11 -6.59 26.75 13.37
N SER A 12 -7.49 27.47 12.69
CA SER A 12 -8.87 27.69 13.15
C SER A 12 -9.84 26.58 12.74
N ASN A 13 -9.54 25.84 11.66
CA ASN A 13 -10.34 24.72 11.14
C ASN A 13 -9.72 23.34 11.40
N GLY A 14 -8.66 23.23 12.21
CA GLY A 14 -8.03 21.97 12.55
C GLY A 14 -9.02 20.99 13.15
N LEU A 15 -9.13 19.81 12.57
CA LEU A 15 -9.89 18.72 13.16
C LEU A 15 -9.34 18.41 14.55
N PRO A 16 -10.17 18.28 15.59
CA PRO A 16 -9.72 18.02 16.93
C PRO A 16 -8.92 16.71 16.98
N GLY A 17 -7.70 16.78 17.51
CA GLY A 17 -6.84 15.62 17.72
C GLY A 17 -5.71 15.39 16.69
N HIS A 18 -5.52 16.29 15.70
CA HIS A 18 -4.45 16.13 14.70
C HIS A 18 -3.31 17.12 14.91
N SER A 19 -2.08 16.62 15.00
CA SER A 19 -0.86 17.44 14.96
C SER A 19 -0.62 17.92 13.54
N VAL A 20 -0.67 19.24 13.32
CA VAL A 20 -0.52 19.86 12.01
C VAL A 20 0.76 20.67 11.96
N SER A 21 1.61 20.44 10.96
CA SER A 21 2.87 21.17 10.78
C SER A 21 3.24 21.34 9.30
N PHE A 22 4.03 22.38 8.99
CA PHE A 22 4.63 22.51 7.66
C PHE A 22 5.98 21.81 7.63
N ARG A 23 6.17 20.87 6.68
CA ARG A 23 7.38 20.09 6.51
C ARG A 23 7.85 20.09 5.06
N CYS A 24 9.15 20.03 4.88
CA CYS A 24 9.73 19.81 3.55
C CYS A 24 9.49 18.34 3.14
N LEU A 25 8.82 18.14 2.02
CA LEU A 25 8.51 16.79 1.54
C LEU A 25 9.74 16.00 1.11
N LEU A 26 10.77 16.69 0.59
CA LEU A 26 12.02 16.04 0.16
C LEU A 26 12.84 15.47 1.33
N ASP A 27 12.49 15.85 2.57
CA ASP A 27 13.08 15.30 3.80
C ASP A 27 12.25 14.11 4.33
N LEU A 28 10.95 14.12 4.05
CA LEU A 28 10.04 13.06 4.49
C LEU A 28 9.97 11.91 3.48
N ASP A 29 10.14 12.20 2.21
CA ASP A 29 10.06 11.28 1.09
C ASP A 29 11.14 11.63 0.07
N GLY A 30 12.31 11.02 0.25
CA GLY A 30 13.51 11.27 -0.54
C GLY A 30 13.34 10.95 -2.02
N ASP A 31 12.53 9.94 -2.35
CA ASP A 31 12.30 9.50 -3.73
C ASP A 31 11.67 10.59 -4.61
N LEU A 32 11.01 11.59 -4.02
CA LEU A 32 10.48 12.74 -4.76
C LEU A 32 11.59 13.60 -5.38
N ALA A 33 12.82 13.45 -4.91
CA ALA A 33 13.98 14.20 -5.34
C ALA A 33 15.04 13.35 -6.07
N ASP A 34 14.77 12.08 -6.37
CA ASP A 34 15.76 11.15 -6.94
C ASP A 34 16.34 11.63 -8.28
N GLU A 35 15.54 12.34 -9.07
CA GLU A 35 15.97 12.88 -10.37
C GLU A 35 16.51 14.31 -10.29
N LEU A 36 16.61 14.88 -9.07
CA LEU A 36 17.20 16.19 -8.85
C LEU A 36 18.69 16.06 -8.53
N ASP A 37 19.50 16.87 -9.18
CA ASP A 37 20.89 17.06 -8.75
C ASP A 37 20.96 17.73 -7.36
N VAL A 38 22.12 17.69 -6.74
CA VAL A 38 22.33 18.17 -5.35
C VAL A 38 21.92 19.64 -5.18
N GLU A 39 22.27 20.50 -6.15
CA GLU A 39 21.97 21.93 -6.07
C GLU A 39 20.48 22.20 -6.29
N SER A 40 19.87 21.58 -7.29
CA SER A 40 18.43 21.63 -7.53
C SER A 40 17.64 21.13 -6.32
N ARG A 41 18.06 20.03 -5.68
CA ARG A 41 17.45 19.51 -4.46
C ARG A 41 17.55 20.52 -3.32
N ARG A 42 18.71 21.16 -3.13
CA ARG A 42 18.90 22.20 -2.12
C ARG A 42 17.95 23.39 -2.31
N LEU A 43 17.82 23.87 -3.56
CA LEU A 43 16.96 24.99 -3.91
C LEU A 43 15.46 24.63 -3.80
N ALA A 44 15.09 23.40 -4.18
CA ALA A 44 13.70 22.92 -4.13
C ALA A 44 13.17 22.74 -2.71
N ARG A 45 14.01 22.57 -1.67
CA ARG A 45 13.59 22.29 -0.29
C ARG A 45 12.55 23.28 0.25
N ALA A 46 12.78 24.58 0.07
CA ALA A 46 11.85 25.61 0.54
C ALA A 46 10.53 25.59 -0.24
N ALA A 47 10.59 25.34 -1.56
CA ALA A 47 9.42 25.27 -2.42
C ALA A 47 8.60 24.00 -2.20
N ALA A 48 9.26 22.88 -1.89
CA ALA A 48 8.65 21.58 -1.65
C ALA A 48 8.10 21.40 -0.20
N THR A 49 7.77 22.50 0.47
CA THR A 49 7.15 22.48 1.80
C THR A 49 5.64 22.33 1.66
N ALA A 50 5.05 21.39 2.40
CA ALA A 50 3.61 21.14 2.43
C ALA A 50 3.08 21.06 3.86
N LEU A 51 1.78 21.23 4.02
CA LEU A 51 1.08 20.98 5.26
C LEU A 51 1.06 19.49 5.52
N THR A 52 1.57 19.07 6.67
CA THR A 52 1.53 17.66 7.11
C THR A 52 0.65 17.53 8.33
N PHE A 53 -0.03 16.40 8.43
CA PHE A 53 -0.82 16.04 9.59
C PHE A 53 -0.65 14.55 9.92
N GLU A 54 -0.88 14.22 11.18
CA GLU A 54 -0.74 12.88 11.72
C GLU A 54 -2.09 12.38 12.21
N ALA A 55 -2.34 11.09 12.09
CA ALA A 55 -3.52 10.44 12.59
C ALA A 55 -3.13 9.12 13.27
N ASP A 56 -3.74 8.84 14.41
CA ASP A 56 -3.60 7.55 15.08
C ASP A 56 -4.34 6.44 14.32
N ALA A 57 -4.03 5.18 14.66
CA ALA A 57 -4.78 4.04 14.13
C ALA A 57 -6.26 4.13 14.53
N GLY A 58 -7.15 3.95 13.56
CA GLY A 58 -8.60 4.09 13.76
C GLY A 58 -9.32 4.71 12.57
N PRO A 59 -10.59 5.09 12.73
CA PRO A 59 -11.34 5.83 11.72
C PRO A 59 -10.68 7.19 11.43
N VAL A 60 -10.55 7.53 10.16
CA VAL A 60 -9.97 8.81 9.70
C VAL A 60 -10.94 9.43 8.70
N SER A 61 -11.16 10.73 8.74
CA SER A 61 -11.86 11.46 7.67
C SER A 61 -10.84 12.23 6.84
N LEU A 62 -10.64 11.82 5.59
CA LEU A 62 -9.82 12.55 4.62
C LEU A 62 -10.65 13.40 3.67
N ALA A 63 -11.98 13.23 3.67
CA ALA A 63 -12.88 13.98 2.80
C ALA A 63 -12.69 15.50 2.97
N ASP A 64 -12.75 15.98 4.21
CA ASP A 64 -12.60 17.41 4.53
C ASP A 64 -11.25 17.98 4.05
N TRP A 65 -10.20 17.17 4.04
CA TRP A 65 -8.86 17.55 3.56
C TRP A 65 -8.80 17.57 2.03
N LEU A 66 -9.39 16.56 1.39
CA LEU A 66 -9.45 16.45 -0.06
C LEU A 66 -10.32 17.54 -0.69
N ASP A 67 -11.42 17.91 -0.02
CA ASP A 67 -12.31 19.01 -0.46
C ASP A 67 -11.62 20.38 -0.41
N GLN A 68 -10.57 20.52 0.39
CA GLN A 68 -9.81 21.78 0.47
C GLN A 68 -8.73 21.91 -0.63
N VAL A 69 -8.50 20.86 -1.42
CA VAL A 69 -7.50 20.86 -2.51
C VAL A 69 -8.08 20.42 -3.86
N PRO A 70 -9.23 20.98 -4.28
CA PRO A 70 -9.90 20.53 -5.52
C PRO A 70 -9.00 20.65 -6.74
N ASP A 71 -8.11 21.67 -6.77
CA ASP A 71 -7.20 21.96 -7.88
C ASP A 71 -5.77 21.49 -7.63
N GLY A 72 -5.54 20.71 -6.57
CA GLY A 72 -4.23 20.19 -6.19
C GLY A 72 -4.04 18.73 -6.58
N PRO A 73 -2.79 18.22 -6.48
CA PRO A 73 -2.52 16.78 -6.64
C PRO A 73 -3.24 15.89 -5.62
N GLY A 74 -3.63 16.43 -4.44
CA GLY A 74 -4.35 15.71 -3.41
C GLY A 74 -3.56 15.50 -2.12
N VAL A 75 -3.69 14.32 -1.53
CA VAL A 75 -3.03 13.94 -0.27
C VAL A 75 -1.99 12.86 -0.54
N LEU A 76 -0.72 13.14 -0.21
CA LEU A 76 0.36 12.16 -0.26
C LEU A 76 0.46 11.45 1.09
N VAL A 77 0.44 10.13 1.06
CA VAL A 77 0.74 9.30 2.24
C VAL A 77 2.26 9.27 2.45
N ILE A 78 2.71 9.76 3.59
CA ILE A 78 4.14 9.79 3.95
C ILE A 78 4.53 8.53 4.71
N ASP A 79 3.67 8.08 5.64
CA ASP A 79 3.94 6.92 6.48
C ASP A 79 2.63 6.26 6.92
N GLY A 80 2.72 4.97 7.31
CA GLY A 80 1.60 4.19 7.79
C GLY A 80 0.87 3.39 6.71
N VAL A 81 -0.27 2.80 7.08
CA VAL A 81 -1.14 2.00 6.19
C VAL A 81 -2.59 2.36 6.44
N LEU A 82 -3.30 2.73 5.38
CA LEU A 82 -4.70 3.11 5.37
C LEU A 82 -5.53 2.09 4.59
N ALA A 83 -6.62 1.62 5.16
CA ALA A 83 -7.67 0.91 4.44
C ALA A 83 -8.69 1.94 3.90
N LEU A 84 -8.81 2.01 2.59
CA LEU A 84 -9.83 2.77 1.87
C LEU A 84 -10.89 1.79 1.39
N SER A 85 -12.10 1.91 1.91
CA SER A 85 -13.21 1.04 1.59
C SER A 85 -14.28 1.81 0.82
N SER A 86 -14.72 1.24 -0.29
CA SER A 86 -15.83 1.73 -1.10
C SER A 86 -17.00 0.75 -1.03
N ARG A 87 -18.19 1.27 -0.74
CA ARG A 87 -19.44 0.51 -0.69
C ARG A 87 -20.31 0.87 -1.87
N VAL A 88 -20.73 -0.15 -2.62
CA VAL A 88 -21.76 -0.04 -3.66
C VAL A 88 -22.83 -1.10 -3.35
N GLY A 89 -24.04 -0.65 -3.06
CA GLY A 89 -25.10 -1.53 -2.56
C GLY A 89 -24.71 -2.20 -1.24
N ASP A 90 -24.78 -3.51 -1.16
CA ASP A 90 -24.43 -4.33 0.00
C ASP A 90 -22.96 -4.78 0.03
N ARG A 91 -22.19 -4.47 -1.02
CA ARG A 91 -20.81 -4.94 -1.18
C ARG A 91 -19.79 -3.87 -0.83
N ILE A 92 -18.75 -4.30 -0.13
CA ILE A 92 -17.61 -3.46 0.23
C ILE A 92 -16.38 -4.03 -0.45
N ALA A 93 -15.69 -3.17 -1.21
CA ALA A 93 -14.35 -3.43 -1.70
C ALA A 93 -13.36 -2.52 -0.94
N THR A 94 -12.19 -3.04 -0.64
CA THR A 94 -11.17 -2.30 0.09
C THR A 94 -9.84 -2.35 -0.67
N GLU A 95 -9.09 -1.25 -0.66
CA GLU A 95 -7.68 -1.21 -1.02
C GLU A 95 -6.84 -0.78 0.17
N LEU A 96 -5.57 -1.19 0.22
CA LEU A 96 -4.59 -0.67 1.17
C LEU A 96 -3.69 0.35 0.51
N VAL A 97 -3.62 1.51 1.12
CA VAL A 97 -2.80 2.65 0.70
C VAL A 97 -1.72 2.89 1.74
N GLY A 98 -0.52 3.19 1.32
CA GLY A 98 0.59 3.39 2.24
C GLY A 98 1.62 4.38 1.73
N ALA A 99 2.79 4.43 2.38
CA ALA A 99 3.84 5.39 2.06
C ALA A 99 4.11 5.49 0.55
N GLY A 100 4.10 6.72 0.06
CA GLY A 100 4.28 7.05 -1.33
C GLY A 100 3.02 7.00 -2.21
N ASP A 101 1.87 6.58 -1.72
CA ASP A 101 0.62 6.65 -2.50
C ASP A 101 0.04 8.07 -2.49
N LEU A 102 -0.45 8.49 -3.65
CA LEU A 102 -1.12 9.75 -3.84
C LEU A 102 -2.63 9.54 -3.94
N LEU A 103 -3.36 10.14 -3.01
CA LEU A 103 -4.82 10.16 -2.98
C LEU A 103 -5.30 11.46 -3.64
N GLN A 104 -5.95 11.34 -4.77
CA GLN A 104 -6.48 12.48 -5.50
C GLN A 104 -7.89 12.83 -5.01
N PRO A 105 -8.33 14.11 -5.12
CA PRO A 105 -9.68 14.53 -4.81
C PRO A 105 -10.65 14.06 -5.92
N LEU A 106 -10.81 12.74 -6.06
CA LEU A 106 -11.56 12.12 -7.17
C LEU A 106 -13.07 12.26 -7.05
N TRP A 107 -13.55 12.75 -5.92
CA TRP A 107 -14.95 12.57 -5.54
C TRP A 107 -15.75 13.87 -5.59
N GLY A 108 -15.08 14.99 -5.77
CA GLY A 108 -15.73 16.30 -5.92
C GLY A 108 -16.06 16.60 -7.38
N GLY A 109 -17.19 16.13 -7.88
CA GLY A 109 -17.73 16.57 -9.18
C GLY A 109 -17.85 15.52 -10.28
N ALA A 110 -17.42 14.28 -10.09
CA ALA A 110 -17.81 13.23 -11.01
C ALA A 110 -19.27 12.88 -10.73
N GLU A 111 -20.15 13.09 -11.69
CA GLU A 111 -21.51 12.56 -11.71
C GLU A 111 -21.45 11.03 -11.78
N HIS A 112 -21.20 10.37 -10.63
CA HIS A 112 -21.29 8.93 -10.58
C HIS A 112 -22.76 8.53 -10.59
N LEU A 113 -23.17 7.77 -11.59
CA LEU A 113 -24.52 7.20 -11.68
C LEU A 113 -24.81 6.24 -10.52
N LEU A 114 -23.76 5.67 -9.90
CA LEU A 114 -23.88 4.77 -8.77
C LEU A 114 -23.44 5.48 -7.48
N ALA A 115 -24.32 5.48 -6.48
CA ALA A 115 -23.96 5.92 -5.14
C ALA A 115 -22.86 5.04 -4.58
N CYS A 116 -21.74 5.65 -4.20
CA CYS A 116 -20.58 4.99 -3.61
C CYS A 116 -20.25 5.69 -2.27
N GLU A 117 -20.38 4.95 -1.18
CA GLU A 117 -19.95 5.42 0.15
C GLU A 117 -18.48 5.05 0.36
N ILE A 118 -17.67 6.04 0.76
CA ILE A 118 -16.24 5.85 1.01
C ILE A 118 -15.94 6.03 2.49
N THR A 119 -15.21 5.07 3.04
CA THR A 119 -14.73 5.11 4.43
C THR A 119 -13.23 4.88 4.49
N TRP A 120 -12.61 5.49 5.49
CA TRP A 120 -11.17 5.49 5.69
C TRP A 120 -10.85 4.99 7.08
N ARG A 121 -9.90 4.06 7.17
CA ARG A 121 -9.41 3.55 8.45
C ARG A 121 -7.89 3.41 8.43
N ALA A 122 -7.20 4.13 9.28
CA ALA A 122 -5.79 3.93 9.53
C ALA A 122 -5.59 2.59 10.26
N LEU A 123 -4.82 1.69 9.66
CA LEU A 123 -4.44 0.42 10.28
C LEU A 123 -3.22 0.58 11.20
N LEU A 124 -2.36 1.52 10.87
CA LEU A 124 -1.17 1.94 11.63
C LEU A 124 -1.22 3.46 11.77
N PRO A 125 -0.50 4.05 12.73
CA PRO A 125 -0.34 5.51 12.77
C PRO A 125 0.10 6.05 11.42
N MET A 126 -0.52 7.15 10.99
CA MET A 126 -0.37 7.71 9.66
C MET A 126 0.25 9.09 9.68
N ARG A 127 1.00 9.42 8.65
CA ARG A 127 1.40 10.79 8.32
C ARG A 127 1.03 11.10 6.88
N PHE A 128 0.40 12.24 6.67
CA PHE A 128 -0.06 12.71 5.36
C PHE A 128 0.53 14.08 5.05
N ALA A 129 0.64 14.39 3.76
CA ALA A 129 0.98 15.72 3.28
C ALA A 129 -0.08 16.21 2.28
N LEU A 130 -0.56 17.42 2.48
CA LEU A 130 -1.55 18.07 1.63
C LEU A 130 -0.84 18.81 0.49
N LEU A 131 -1.15 18.43 -0.74
CA LEU A 131 -0.58 19.00 -1.96
C LEU A 131 -1.65 19.86 -2.66
N ASP A 132 -1.67 21.13 -2.30
CA ASP A 132 -2.58 22.12 -2.87
C ASP A 132 -2.08 22.73 -4.18
N ALA A 133 -2.89 23.54 -4.84
CA ALA A 133 -2.52 24.29 -6.04
C ALA A 133 -1.33 25.25 -5.79
N ALA A 134 -1.19 25.76 -4.56
CA ALA A 134 -0.05 26.60 -4.20
C ALA A 134 1.25 25.81 -4.13
N PHE A 135 1.21 24.55 -3.65
CA PHE A 135 2.35 23.64 -3.73
C PHE A 135 2.81 23.45 -5.17
N VAL A 136 1.89 23.14 -6.10
CA VAL A 136 2.21 22.99 -7.54
C VAL A 136 2.90 24.23 -8.10
N LYS A 137 2.36 25.44 -7.78
CA LYS A 137 2.95 26.70 -8.23
C LYS A 137 4.37 26.89 -7.68
N ARG A 138 4.65 26.48 -6.46
CA ARG A 138 5.99 26.61 -5.86
C ARG A 138 7.00 25.66 -6.49
N VAL A 139 6.61 24.39 -6.75
CA VAL A 139 7.52 23.38 -7.30
C VAL A 139 7.63 23.40 -8.83
N ARG A 140 6.95 24.30 -9.52
CA ARG A 140 6.89 24.36 -11.00
C ARG A 140 8.26 24.42 -11.71
N PHE A 141 9.28 24.93 -11.04
CA PHE A 141 10.64 25.01 -11.57
C PHE A 141 11.42 23.69 -11.48
N TRP A 142 10.87 22.69 -10.80
CA TRP A 142 11.39 21.34 -10.66
C TRP A 142 10.36 20.32 -11.17
N PRO A 143 10.20 20.20 -12.50
CA PRO A 143 9.17 19.33 -13.09
C PRO A 143 9.34 17.87 -12.72
N GLN A 144 10.54 17.45 -12.33
CA GLN A 144 10.85 16.10 -11.83
C GLN A 144 9.99 15.73 -10.61
N ILE A 145 9.69 16.70 -9.70
CA ILE A 145 8.81 16.47 -8.54
C ILE A 145 7.38 16.15 -9.03
N GLY A 146 6.87 16.90 -10.01
CA GLY A 146 5.57 16.64 -10.60
C GLY A 146 5.50 15.28 -11.30
N GLN A 147 6.56 14.91 -12.02
CA GLN A 147 6.68 13.58 -12.65
C GLN A 147 6.74 12.46 -11.62
N ALA A 148 7.44 12.65 -10.49
CA ALA A 148 7.48 11.70 -9.39
C ALA A 148 6.07 11.49 -8.80
N LEU A 149 5.29 12.54 -8.58
CA LEU A 149 3.90 12.43 -8.12
C LEU A 149 3.00 11.71 -9.13
N LEU A 150 3.15 11.99 -10.42
CA LEU A 150 2.41 11.30 -11.48
C LEU A 150 2.74 9.79 -11.52
N ARG A 151 4.04 9.43 -11.40
CA ARG A 151 4.45 8.02 -11.30
C ARG A 151 3.82 7.31 -10.08
N ARG A 152 3.65 8.01 -8.96
CA ARG A 152 2.98 7.46 -7.77
C ARG A 152 1.50 7.20 -8.00
N ALA A 153 0.79 8.12 -8.65
CA ALA A 153 -0.60 7.92 -9.06
C ALA A 153 -0.74 6.72 -10.02
N GLY A 154 0.15 6.60 -11.01
CA GLY A 154 0.22 5.46 -11.92
C GLY A 154 0.51 4.13 -11.20
N ARG A 155 1.42 4.11 -10.25
CA ARG A 155 1.74 2.93 -9.42
C ARG A 155 0.52 2.46 -8.62
N ARG A 156 -0.25 3.39 -8.03
CA ARG A 156 -1.50 3.04 -7.33
C ARG A 156 -2.51 2.39 -8.28
N ALA A 157 -2.68 2.92 -9.49
CA ALA A 157 -3.56 2.34 -10.48
C ALA A 157 -3.15 0.90 -10.84
N ILE A 158 -1.85 0.64 -11.05
CA ILE A 158 -1.32 -0.70 -11.31
C ILE A 158 -1.59 -1.64 -10.11
N ASN A 159 -1.39 -1.18 -8.87
CA ASN A 159 -1.67 -1.98 -7.68
C ASN A 159 -3.15 -2.38 -7.59
N LEU A 160 -4.07 -1.47 -7.94
CA LEU A 160 -5.51 -1.77 -8.01
C LEU A 160 -5.82 -2.82 -9.09
N ASP A 161 -5.21 -2.74 -10.26
CA ASP A 161 -5.40 -3.74 -11.34
C ASP A 161 -4.85 -5.11 -10.93
N VAL A 162 -3.71 -5.17 -10.24
CA VAL A 162 -3.18 -6.41 -9.67
C VAL A 162 -4.15 -6.98 -8.65
N GLN A 163 -4.67 -6.15 -7.72
CA GLN A 163 -5.65 -6.59 -6.73
C GLN A 163 -6.94 -7.12 -7.37
N ARG A 164 -7.46 -6.46 -8.42
CA ARG A 164 -8.60 -6.96 -9.20
C ARG A 164 -8.32 -8.32 -9.82
N SER A 165 -7.14 -8.50 -10.41
CA SER A 165 -6.71 -9.77 -11.01
C SER A 165 -6.58 -10.89 -9.95
N ILE A 166 -6.11 -10.55 -8.74
CA ILE A 166 -6.09 -11.47 -7.60
C ILE A 166 -7.52 -11.86 -7.21
N ALA A 167 -8.42 -10.90 -7.07
CA ALA A 167 -9.81 -11.14 -6.69
C ALA A 167 -10.58 -11.98 -7.74
N ALA A 168 -10.17 -11.95 -8.99
CA ALA A 168 -10.75 -12.73 -10.09
C ALA A 168 -10.30 -14.21 -10.09
N GLN A 169 -9.30 -14.62 -9.31
CA GLN A 169 -8.87 -16.02 -9.25
C GLN A 169 -10.00 -16.92 -8.72
N PRO A 170 -10.22 -18.11 -9.30
CA PRO A 170 -11.36 -18.97 -8.95
C PRO A 170 -11.24 -19.56 -7.54
N ARG A 171 -10.04 -19.89 -7.08
CA ARG A 171 -9.79 -20.56 -5.79
C ARG A 171 -9.43 -19.55 -4.70
N LEU A 172 -10.14 -19.60 -3.59
CA LEU A 172 -9.99 -18.63 -2.51
C LEU A 172 -8.61 -18.69 -1.83
N GLU A 173 -8.03 -19.88 -1.69
CA GLU A 173 -6.68 -20.06 -1.15
C GLU A 173 -5.64 -19.36 -2.03
N VAL A 174 -5.82 -19.44 -3.36
CA VAL A 174 -4.94 -18.76 -4.32
C VAL A 174 -5.08 -17.25 -4.20
N ARG A 175 -6.32 -16.73 -4.10
CA ARG A 175 -6.56 -15.30 -3.86
C ARG A 175 -5.83 -14.81 -2.61
N LEU A 176 -5.99 -15.53 -1.49
CA LEU A 176 -5.38 -15.15 -0.21
C LEU A 176 -3.85 -15.22 -0.27
N ALA A 177 -3.28 -16.27 -0.83
CA ALA A 177 -1.85 -16.41 -0.97
C ALA A 177 -1.27 -15.28 -1.84
N LEU A 178 -1.85 -15.03 -3.00
CA LEU A 178 -1.46 -13.95 -3.91
C LEU A 178 -1.60 -12.58 -3.25
N LEU A 179 -2.72 -12.32 -2.54
CA LEU A 179 -2.91 -11.07 -1.81
C LEU A 179 -1.82 -10.87 -0.76
N LEU A 180 -1.58 -11.86 0.11
CA LEU A 180 -0.58 -11.75 1.17
C LEU A 180 0.82 -11.49 0.60
N TRP A 181 1.20 -12.17 -0.50
CA TRP A 181 2.48 -11.91 -1.17
C TRP A 181 2.51 -10.54 -1.86
N HIS A 182 1.41 -10.08 -2.46
CA HIS A 182 1.30 -8.74 -3.03
C HIS A 182 1.50 -7.67 -1.95
N LEU A 183 0.88 -7.84 -0.78
CA LEU A 183 1.06 -6.94 0.36
C LEU A 183 2.47 -7.03 0.94
N ALA A 184 3.04 -8.23 0.99
CA ALA A 184 4.42 -8.45 1.45
C ALA A 184 5.46 -7.77 0.54
N GLY A 185 5.20 -7.66 -0.76
CA GLY A 185 6.04 -6.89 -1.69
C GLY A 185 6.09 -5.40 -1.37
N ARG A 186 5.08 -4.87 -0.68
CA ARG A 186 5.02 -3.44 -0.29
C ARG A 186 5.49 -3.18 1.14
N TRP A 187 5.11 -4.03 2.08
CA TRP A 187 5.27 -3.80 3.52
C TRP A 187 5.98 -4.95 4.24
N GLY A 188 6.34 -5.99 3.52
CA GLY A 188 7.00 -7.16 4.10
C GLY A 188 8.43 -6.86 4.53
N LYS A 189 8.87 -7.57 5.58
CA LYS A 189 10.25 -7.59 6.05
C LYS A 189 10.80 -8.98 5.83
N VAL A 190 11.87 -9.08 5.05
CA VAL A 190 12.53 -10.36 4.78
C VAL A 190 13.19 -10.88 6.06
N GLU A 191 12.94 -12.15 6.40
CA GLU A 191 13.47 -12.84 7.57
C GLU A 191 13.99 -14.24 7.17
N PRO A 192 14.81 -14.89 8.00
CA PRO A 192 15.21 -16.26 7.74
C PRO A 192 13.99 -17.18 7.62
N GLY A 193 13.79 -17.76 6.42
CA GLY A 193 12.69 -18.69 6.15
C GLY A 193 11.42 -18.08 5.57
N GLY A 194 11.39 -16.78 5.27
CA GLY A 194 10.21 -16.16 4.63
C GLY A 194 10.13 -14.66 4.72
N VAL A 195 8.91 -14.15 4.77
CA VAL A 195 8.63 -12.72 4.87
C VAL A 195 7.62 -12.46 5.98
N ARG A 196 7.94 -11.54 6.87
CA ARG A 196 7.04 -11.04 7.89
C ARG A 196 6.28 -9.83 7.37
N LEU A 197 4.96 -9.82 7.47
CA LEU A 197 4.07 -8.73 7.07
C LEU A 197 3.44 -8.11 8.33
N PRO A 198 3.96 -6.97 8.82
CA PRO A 198 3.56 -6.34 10.08
C PRO A 198 2.37 -5.39 9.87
N ILE A 199 1.24 -5.91 9.40
CA ILE A 199 0.01 -5.15 9.19
C ILE A 199 -1.14 -5.89 9.87
N PRO A 200 -2.00 -5.18 10.64
CA PRO A 200 -3.16 -5.78 11.29
C PRO A 200 -4.26 -6.12 10.27
N LEU A 201 -4.18 -7.30 9.66
CA LEU A 201 -5.14 -7.80 8.68
C LEU A 201 -6.13 -8.75 9.34
N THR A 202 -7.32 -8.25 9.65
CA THR A 202 -8.42 -9.11 10.13
C THR A 202 -8.98 -9.97 9.00
N HIS A 203 -9.60 -11.11 9.32
CA HIS A 203 -10.25 -11.97 8.32
C HIS A 203 -11.37 -11.22 7.54
N GLN A 204 -12.03 -10.26 8.19
CA GLN A 204 -13.01 -9.41 7.52
C GLN A 204 -12.33 -8.49 6.49
N LEU A 205 -11.24 -7.83 6.87
CA LEU A 205 -10.49 -6.95 5.97
C LEU A 205 -9.90 -7.74 4.79
N LEU A 206 -9.32 -8.92 5.05
CA LEU A 206 -8.86 -9.82 3.98
C LEU A 206 -9.99 -10.18 3.01
N GLY A 207 -11.19 -10.45 3.54
CA GLY A 207 -12.39 -10.70 2.71
C GLY A 207 -12.74 -9.51 1.81
N GLN A 208 -12.74 -8.29 2.35
CA GLN A 208 -13.02 -7.06 1.61
C GLN A 208 -11.97 -6.78 0.51
N LEU A 209 -10.71 -7.15 0.75
CA LEU A 209 -9.61 -7.00 -0.22
C LEU A 209 -9.73 -7.95 -1.43
N ILE A 210 -10.38 -9.11 -1.28
CA ILE A 210 -10.46 -10.16 -2.31
C ILE A 210 -11.90 -10.55 -2.69
N ALA A 211 -12.89 -9.75 -2.29
CA ALA A 211 -14.30 -10.00 -2.55
C ALA A 211 -14.79 -11.38 -2.03
N ALA A 212 -14.49 -11.69 -0.75
CA ALA A 212 -14.89 -12.94 -0.10
C ALA A 212 -15.50 -12.70 1.28
N GLU A 213 -16.34 -13.60 1.72
CA GLU A 213 -16.99 -13.56 3.05
C GLU A 213 -16.00 -14.02 4.14
N ARG A 214 -16.08 -13.39 5.33
CA ARG A 214 -15.22 -13.69 6.49
C ARG A 214 -15.13 -15.19 6.84
N PRO A 215 -16.22 -15.98 6.90
CA PRO A 215 -16.14 -17.41 7.21
C PRO A 215 -15.31 -18.18 6.18
N SER A 216 -15.49 -17.90 4.90
CA SER A 216 -14.73 -18.53 3.80
C SER A 216 -13.24 -18.21 3.90
N VAL A 217 -12.88 -16.95 4.22
CA VAL A 217 -11.50 -16.53 4.48
C VAL A 217 -10.89 -17.32 5.62
N SER A 218 -11.62 -17.49 6.74
CA SER A 218 -11.13 -18.25 7.90
C SER A 218 -10.79 -19.70 7.54
N HIS A 219 -11.66 -20.37 6.78
CA HIS A 219 -11.42 -21.74 6.31
C HIS A 219 -10.23 -21.83 5.34
N ALA A 220 -10.11 -20.88 4.41
CA ALA A 220 -9.03 -20.88 3.46
C ALA A 220 -7.67 -20.59 4.12
N LEU A 221 -7.61 -19.68 5.09
CA LEU A 221 -6.41 -19.43 5.90
C LEU A 221 -5.99 -20.66 6.72
N ALA A 222 -6.95 -21.38 7.31
CA ALA A 222 -6.65 -22.63 8.02
C ALA A 222 -6.00 -23.68 7.09
N ARG A 223 -6.47 -23.80 5.83
CA ARG A 223 -5.85 -24.69 4.83
C ARG A 223 -4.46 -24.22 4.43
N LEU A 224 -4.24 -22.92 4.24
CA LEU A 224 -2.92 -22.36 3.94
C LEU A 224 -1.94 -22.59 5.10
N ALA A 225 -2.41 -22.45 6.35
CA ALA A 225 -1.61 -22.73 7.55
C ALA A 225 -1.26 -24.21 7.67
N ALA A 226 -2.23 -25.12 7.45
CA ALA A 226 -1.99 -26.57 7.44
C ALA A 226 -1.00 -26.98 6.34
N GLY A 227 -1.00 -26.27 5.20
CA GLY A 227 0.00 -26.44 4.14
C GLY A 227 1.38 -25.82 4.43
N GLY A 228 1.51 -25.09 5.53
CA GLY A 228 2.76 -24.44 5.92
C GLY A 228 3.10 -23.16 5.13
N PHE A 229 2.15 -22.60 4.38
CA PHE A 229 2.37 -21.40 3.55
C PHE A 229 2.31 -20.09 4.33
N VAL A 230 1.45 -20.05 5.36
CA VAL A 230 1.24 -18.86 6.18
C VAL A 230 1.11 -19.27 7.66
N THR A 231 1.62 -18.42 8.54
CA THR A 231 1.40 -18.52 9.99
C THR A 231 1.14 -17.12 10.55
N GLY A 232 0.60 -17.04 11.77
CA GLY A 232 0.21 -15.77 12.38
C GLY A 232 -1.25 -15.43 12.12
N HIS A 233 -1.71 -14.37 12.74
CA HIS A 233 -3.06 -13.79 12.60
C HIS A 233 -3.08 -12.41 13.25
N GLY A 234 -4.12 -11.62 12.88
CA GLY A 234 -4.34 -10.30 13.49
C GLY A 234 -3.29 -9.29 13.07
N ASP A 235 -2.35 -9.01 13.96
CA ASP A 235 -1.42 -7.90 13.79
C ASP A 235 -0.18 -8.23 12.96
N GLU A 236 0.10 -9.52 12.76
CA GLU A 236 1.32 -9.95 12.09
C GLU A 236 1.17 -11.29 11.37
N TRP A 237 1.68 -11.36 10.14
CA TRP A 237 1.61 -12.53 9.28
C TRP A 237 3.01 -12.93 8.83
N HIS A 238 3.29 -14.22 8.83
CA HIS A 238 4.54 -14.80 8.35
C HIS A 238 4.27 -15.68 7.14
N LEU A 239 4.84 -15.31 6.00
CA LEU A 239 4.75 -16.05 4.74
C LEU A 239 6.01 -16.90 4.58
N ARG A 240 5.86 -18.20 4.34
CA ARG A 240 6.97 -19.12 4.16
C ARG A 240 7.27 -19.40 2.70
N GLY A 241 8.55 -19.55 2.37
CA GLY A 241 9.01 -19.82 1.01
C GLY A 241 9.09 -18.56 0.15
N SER A 242 8.90 -18.72 -1.15
CA SER A 242 8.81 -17.64 -2.12
C SER A 242 7.56 -17.80 -2.99
N VAL A 243 7.16 -16.72 -3.66
CA VAL A 243 6.01 -16.72 -4.59
C VAL A 243 6.21 -17.77 -5.67
N GLU A 244 7.41 -17.82 -6.27
CA GLU A 244 7.73 -18.68 -7.40
C GLU A 244 7.61 -20.18 -7.05
N HIS A 245 7.95 -20.56 -5.81
CA HIS A 245 7.88 -21.95 -5.35
C HIS A 245 6.50 -22.32 -4.81
N SER A 246 5.77 -21.37 -4.24
CA SER A 246 4.50 -21.64 -3.58
C SER A 246 3.32 -21.66 -4.55
N LEU A 247 3.30 -20.76 -5.55
CA LEU A 247 2.18 -20.60 -6.49
C LEU A 247 1.92 -21.82 -7.38
N PRO A 248 2.91 -22.45 -8.04
CA PRO A 248 2.64 -23.61 -8.90
C PRO A 248 1.96 -24.75 -8.14
N SER A 249 2.40 -25.03 -6.91
CA SER A 249 1.81 -26.07 -6.07
C SER A 249 0.40 -25.74 -5.57
N MET A 250 0.02 -24.47 -5.51
CA MET A 250 -1.33 -24.02 -5.15
C MET A 250 -2.29 -24.02 -6.34
N ILE A 251 -1.80 -23.65 -7.53
CA ILE A 251 -2.61 -23.60 -8.76
C ILE A 251 -2.84 -25.02 -9.29
N ASP A 252 -1.80 -25.84 -9.34
CA ASP A 252 -1.87 -27.25 -9.74
C ASP A 252 -1.34 -28.20 -8.65
N PRO A 253 -2.23 -28.74 -7.80
CA PRO A 253 -1.83 -29.62 -6.71
C PRO A 253 -1.22 -30.95 -7.20
N VAL A 254 -1.38 -31.32 -8.47
CA VAL A 254 -0.77 -32.52 -9.07
C VAL A 254 0.69 -32.24 -9.41
N ALA A 255 0.99 -31.10 -10.02
CA ALA A 255 2.36 -30.65 -10.29
C ALA A 255 3.17 -30.52 -9.01
N GLY A 256 2.62 -29.91 -7.95
CA GLY A 256 3.28 -29.76 -6.65
C GLY A 256 3.55 -31.09 -5.90
N ARG A 257 2.88 -32.20 -6.26
CA ARG A 257 3.23 -33.54 -5.76
C ARG A 257 4.45 -34.13 -6.48
N ALA A 258 4.56 -33.86 -7.78
CA ALA A 258 5.71 -34.33 -8.58
C ALA A 258 7.02 -33.71 -8.08
N ASP A 259 7.03 -32.38 -7.82
CA ASP A 259 8.21 -31.66 -7.30
C ASP A 259 8.62 -32.14 -5.90
N ARG A 260 7.67 -32.45 -5.01
CA ARG A 260 7.96 -33.01 -3.69
C ARG A 260 8.56 -34.42 -3.78
N ILE A 261 8.13 -35.23 -4.74
CA ILE A 261 8.68 -36.58 -4.94
C ILE A 261 10.11 -36.48 -5.47
N VAL A 262 10.38 -35.58 -6.43
CA VAL A 262 11.72 -35.36 -6.97
C VAL A 262 12.66 -34.79 -5.90
N ALA A 263 12.22 -33.82 -5.09
CA ALA A 263 13.01 -33.27 -3.98
C ALA A 263 13.34 -34.32 -2.92
N THR A 264 12.41 -35.24 -2.65
CA THR A 264 12.65 -36.34 -1.66
C THR A 264 13.58 -37.41 -2.20
N VAL A 265 13.57 -37.67 -3.50
CA VAL A 265 14.50 -38.60 -4.15
C VAL A 265 15.87 -37.96 -4.32
N GLY A 266 15.96 -36.68 -4.68
CA GLY A 266 17.22 -35.94 -4.82
C GLY A 266 17.99 -35.76 -3.52
N ALA A 267 17.29 -35.57 -2.39
CA ALA A 267 17.90 -35.40 -1.06
C ALA A 267 18.61 -36.65 -0.54
N ARG A 268 18.41 -37.82 -1.14
CA ARG A 268 19.14 -39.06 -0.80
C ARG A 268 20.41 -39.26 -1.63
N SER A 269 20.69 -38.42 -2.65
CA SER A 269 21.80 -38.66 -3.61
C SER A 269 22.91 -37.63 -3.61
N THR A 270 22.89 -36.55 -2.80
CA THR A 270 23.99 -35.58 -2.82
C THR A 270 24.42 -35.17 -1.42
N ARG A 271 25.25 -36.02 -0.80
CA ARG A 271 26.34 -35.54 0.04
C ARG A 271 27.50 -35.21 -0.88
N GLY A 272 27.77 -33.92 -1.06
CA GLY A 272 29.01 -33.40 -1.63
C GLY A 272 28.87 -32.71 -2.96
N ALA A 273 28.71 -31.39 -2.95
CA ALA A 273 29.43 -30.44 -3.81
C ALA A 273 28.98 -29.00 -3.42
N ALA A 274 29.97 -28.21 -3.03
CA ALA A 274 29.83 -26.79 -2.82
C ALA A 274 29.58 -26.09 -4.16
N CYS A 275 28.68 -25.11 -4.19
CA CYS A 275 28.53 -24.22 -5.33
C CYS A 275 28.32 -22.77 -4.85
N GLU A 276 29.13 -21.88 -5.40
CA GLU A 276 29.24 -20.46 -5.13
C GLU A 276 28.00 -19.65 -5.58
N PRO A 277 27.73 -18.46 -4.99
CA PRO A 277 26.56 -17.66 -5.34
C PRO A 277 26.84 -16.76 -6.54
N HIS A 278 26.04 -16.90 -7.60
CA HIS A 278 25.95 -15.92 -8.67
C HIS A 278 25.01 -14.77 -8.30
N GLN A 279 25.55 -13.58 -8.36
CA GLN A 279 24.82 -12.30 -8.23
C GLN A 279 23.85 -12.14 -9.39
N LEU A 280 22.58 -11.85 -9.12
CA LEU A 280 21.63 -11.29 -10.08
C LEU A 280 21.24 -9.88 -9.63
N ARG A 281 21.60 -8.92 -10.48
CA ARG A 281 21.13 -7.53 -10.47
C ARG A 281 19.76 -7.48 -11.17
N TRP A 282 18.83 -6.78 -10.53
CA TRP A 282 17.71 -6.06 -11.17
C TRP A 282 17.57 -4.69 -10.56
#